data_d73db2e3567f794facabab41521ad487
#
_entry.id   d73db2e3567f794facabab41521ad487
#
_cell.length_a   1.000
_cell.length_b   1.000
_cell.length_c   1.000
_cell.angle_alpha   90.00
_cell.angle_beta   90.00
_cell.angle_gamma   90.00
#
_symmetry.space_group_name_H-M   'P 1'
#
loop_
_entity.id
_entity.type
_entity.pdbx_description
1 polymer ?
#
loop_
_entity_poly.entity_id
_entity_poly.type
_entity_poly.pdbx_seq_one_letter_code
_entity_poly.pdbx_strand_id
1 'polypeptide(L)'
;MTEPAKPAAKKTAAKKTAAKKGPAKKAPAKKAPAKKAAANTAAPGFTEAERAAMKDRAAEAKAARRGATKADDLEALLEKIAEMQEPDRVLAERLHAIITSAAPELAPRTWYGMPAYAKDGKIVCFFQPAKRFGARYATFGFNDPAHLDEGTMWPTAYALTDLSDANAARIEELVRRAVS
;
A
#
# COMPACT_ATOMS: atom_id res chain seq x y z
N MET A 1 -51.18 32.46 -11.72
CA MET A 1 -50.84 33.45 -12.75
C MET A 1 -49.36 33.69 -12.62
N THR A 2 -48.43 33.39 -13.43
CA THR A 2 -48.36 33.06 -14.85
C THR A 2 -46.98 32.43 -15.10
N GLU A 3 -46.89 31.20 -15.59
CA GLU A 3 -45.80 30.79 -16.46
C GLU A 3 -45.97 31.50 -17.81
N PRO A 4 -45.01 31.66 -18.69
CA PRO A 4 -44.24 30.69 -19.38
C PRO A 4 -42.81 31.21 -19.73
N ALA A 5 -41.88 30.56 -20.43
CA ALA A 5 -41.86 29.64 -21.53
C ALA A 5 -40.41 29.21 -21.84
N LYS A 6 -40.27 28.03 -22.34
CA LYS A 6 -39.09 27.49 -23.06
C LYS A 6 -39.13 27.93 -24.53
N PRO A 7 -37.98 28.09 -25.23
CA PRO A 7 -37.77 27.33 -26.44
C PRO A 7 -36.33 26.85 -26.60
N ALA A 8 -36.12 25.62 -27.00
CA ALA A 8 -36.15 24.98 -28.30
C ALA A 8 -34.77 24.91 -28.99
N ALA A 9 -34.43 23.71 -29.33
CA ALA A 9 -33.23 23.19 -29.99
C ALA A 9 -32.90 23.77 -31.36
N LYS A 10 -31.58 23.71 -31.73
CA LYS A 10 -31.18 23.62 -33.13
C LYS A 10 -30.06 22.60 -33.33
N LYS A 11 -30.44 21.53 -34.00
CA LYS A 11 -29.55 20.58 -34.70
C LYS A 11 -28.99 21.25 -35.93
N THR A 12 -27.72 21.01 -36.25
CA THR A 12 -27.26 21.01 -37.64
C THR A 12 -26.23 19.90 -37.85
N ALA A 13 -26.41 19.22 -38.94
CA ALA A 13 -25.80 17.96 -39.33
C ALA A 13 -24.56 18.15 -40.25
N ALA A 14 -23.70 17.15 -40.16
CA ALA A 14 -22.87 16.51 -41.18
C ALA A 14 -22.21 17.32 -42.34
N LYS A 15 -20.91 17.06 -42.50
CA LYS A 15 -20.38 16.81 -43.87
C LYS A 15 -19.12 15.92 -43.84
N LYS A 16 -19.26 14.73 -44.42
CA LYS A 16 -18.21 13.80 -44.84
C LYS A 16 -17.50 14.38 -46.05
N THR A 17 -16.17 14.29 -46.14
CA THR A 17 -15.48 14.19 -47.44
C THR A 17 -14.29 13.22 -47.27
N ALA A 18 -14.29 12.24 -48.15
CA ALA A 18 -13.23 11.26 -48.39
C ALA A 18 -12.42 11.66 -49.61
N ALA A 19 -11.12 11.45 -49.60
CA ALA A 19 -10.19 11.26 -50.74
C ALA A 19 -8.78 11.06 -50.18
N LYS A 20 -7.82 10.31 -50.70
CA LYS A 20 -7.61 9.41 -51.84
C LYS A 20 -6.17 8.90 -51.66
N LYS A 21 -5.95 7.64 -51.93
CA LYS A 21 -4.64 6.96 -51.93
C LYS A 21 -3.70 7.48 -53.00
N GLY A 22 -2.37 7.47 -52.70
CA GLY A 22 -1.31 7.46 -53.71
C GLY A 22 -0.01 6.94 -53.11
N PRO A 23 0.77 6.08 -53.80
CA PRO A 23 1.91 5.34 -53.23
C PRO A 23 3.22 6.06 -53.46
N ALA A 24 4.15 6.03 -52.49
CA ALA A 24 5.51 6.55 -52.65
C ALA A 24 6.59 5.54 -52.30
N LYS A 25 7.48 5.41 -53.23
CA LYS A 25 8.70 4.66 -53.45
C LYS A 25 9.64 4.42 -52.26
N LYS A 26 10.15 3.20 -52.20
CA LYS A 26 11.35 2.78 -51.46
C LYS A 26 12.63 3.41 -51.99
N ALA A 27 13.51 3.85 -51.09
CA ALA A 27 14.93 4.02 -51.36
C ALA A 27 15.74 3.46 -50.15
N PRO A 28 16.94 2.88 -50.38
CA PRO A 28 17.62 2.07 -49.35
C PRO A 28 18.55 2.93 -48.50
N ALA A 29 18.45 2.77 -47.16
CA ALA A 29 19.34 3.43 -46.22
C ALA A 29 20.52 2.51 -45.85
N LYS A 30 21.73 3.09 -45.95
CA LYS A 30 23.03 2.52 -45.60
C LYS A 30 23.11 2.16 -44.12
N LYS A 31 23.61 0.95 -43.80
CA LYS A 31 24.04 0.51 -42.48
C LYS A 31 25.28 1.29 -42.04
N ALA A 32 25.18 1.96 -40.87
CA ALA A 32 26.33 2.36 -40.08
C ALA A 32 26.35 1.52 -38.79
N PRO A 33 27.53 1.13 -38.24
CA PRO A 33 27.58 0.23 -37.08
C PRO A 33 27.28 1.02 -35.83
N ALA A 34 26.18 0.66 -35.13
CA ALA A 34 25.85 1.20 -33.83
C ALA A 34 26.71 0.51 -32.76
N LYS A 35 27.53 1.31 -32.08
CA LYS A 35 28.16 0.96 -30.82
C LYS A 35 27.09 0.49 -29.83
N LYS A 36 27.28 -0.73 -29.30
CA LYS A 36 26.52 -1.23 -28.15
C LYS A 36 26.83 -0.38 -26.92
N ALA A 37 25.99 0.58 -26.60
CA ALA A 37 25.79 1.07 -25.26
C ALA A 37 24.66 0.20 -24.68
N ALA A 38 25.02 -0.67 -23.76
CA ALA A 38 24.06 -1.44 -22.98
C ALA A 38 23.33 -0.50 -22.02
N ALA A 39 22.28 0.15 -22.49
CA ALA A 39 21.27 0.74 -21.62
C ALA A 39 20.33 -0.40 -21.25
N ASN A 40 20.49 -0.90 -20.03
CA ASN A 40 19.57 -1.84 -19.41
C ASN A 40 18.28 -1.07 -19.05
N THR A 41 17.43 -0.82 -20.04
CA THR A 41 16.05 -0.40 -19.84
C THR A 41 15.18 -1.64 -19.66
N ALA A 42 15.40 -2.34 -18.54
CA ALA A 42 14.37 -3.21 -18.03
C ALA A 42 13.17 -2.32 -17.70
N ALA A 43 11.99 -2.67 -18.22
CA ALA A 43 10.71 -2.12 -17.74
C ALA A 43 10.73 -2.15 -16.21
N PRO A 44 10.13 -1.16 -15.50
CA PRO A 44 10.18 -1.11 -14.04
C PRO A 44 9.53 -2.36 -13.47
N GLY A 45 10.33 -3.38 -13.24
CA GLY A 45 9.95 -4.59 -12.55
C GLY A 45 9.94 -4.28 -11.06
N PHE A 46 9.11 -5.00 -10.30
CA PHE A 46 9.09 -4.94 -8.84
C PHE A 46 10.51 -5.05 -8.27
N THR A 47 10.81 -4.28 -7.25
CA THR A 47 12.03 -4.40 -6.46
C THR A 47 12.11 -5.77 -5.80
N GLU A 48 13.28 -6.15 -5.31
CA GLU A 48 13.45 -7.40 -4.58
C GLU A 48 12.57 -7.44 -3.32
N ALA A 49 12.48 -6.32 -2.59
CA ALA A 49 11.62 -6.16 -1.42
C ALA A 49 10.13 -6.35 -1.76
N GLU A 50 9.66 -5.77 -2.86
CA GLU A 50 8.26 -5.92 -3.31
C GLU A 50 7.96 -7.36 -3.72
N ARG A 51 8.89 -8.04 -4.41
CA ARG A 51 8.73 -9.46 -4.75
C ARG A 51 8.70 -10.35 -3.50
N ALA A 52 9.55 -10.07 -2.52
CA ALA A 52 9.52 -10.76 -1.23
C ALA A 52 8.17 -10.54 -0.51
N ALA A 53 7.68 -9.30 -0.46
CA ALA A 53 6.39 -8.98 0.14
C ALA A 53 5.21 -9.69 -0.56
N MET A 54 5.22 -9.78 -1.88
CA MET A 54 4.21 -10.56 -2.63
C MET A 54 4.29 -12.06 -2.33
N LYS A 55 5.50 -12.61 -2.17
CA LYS A 55 5.70 -14.02 -1.77
C LYS A 55 5.16 -14.28 -0.36
N ASP A 56 5.46 -13.38 0.58
CA ASP A 56 4.93 -13.46 1.94
C ASP A 56 3.39 -13.40 1.93
N ARG A 57 2.79 -12.49 1.13
CA ARG A 57 1.34 -12.43 0.99
C ARG A 57 0.72 -13.71 0.43
N ALA A 58 1.39 -14.37 -0.50
CA ALA A 58 0.93 -15.66 -1.01
C ALA A 58 1.01 -16.77 0.05
N ALA A 59 2.06 -16.75 0.89
CA ALA A 59 2.20 -17.69 2.01
C ALA A 59 1.14 -17.46 3.09
N GLU A 60 0.87 -16.20 3.47
CA GLU A 60 -0.19 -15.80 4.40
C GLU A 60 -1.57 -16.28 3.92
N ALA A 61 -1.90 -16.05 2.64
CA ALA A 61 -3.15 -16.51 2.05
C ALA A 61 -3.29 -18.03 2.05
N LYS A 62 -2.17 -18.75 1.87
CA LYS A 62 -2.14 -20.21 1.94
C LYS A 62 -2.32 -20.71 3.38
N ALA A 63 -1.69 -20.07 4.36
CA ALA A 63 -1.85 -20.39 5.78
C ALA A 63 -3.30 -20.18 6.24
N ALA A 64 -3.91 -19.05 5.90
CA ALA A 64 -5.31 -18.75 6.20
C ALA A 64 -6.27 -19.79 5.61
N ARG A 65 -6.03 -20.25 4.36
CA ARG A 65 -6.84 -21.32 3.73
C ARG A 65 -6.68 -22.67 4.41
N ARG A 66 -5.56 -22.92 5.10
CA ARG A 66 -5.30 -24.15 5.86
C ARG A 66 -5.88 -24.11 7.26
N GLY A 67 -6.51 -23.00 7.66
CA GLY A 67 -7.12 -22.82 8.98
C GLY A 67 -6.11 -22.43 10.06
N ALA A 68 -5.11 -21.61 9.72
CA ALA A 68 -4.18 -21.05 10.71
C ALA A 68 -4.95 -20.42 11.88
N THR A 69 -4.49 -20.75 13.09
CA THR A 69 -5.10 -20.24 14.31
C THR A 69 -4.57 -18.85 14.65
N LYS A 70 -5.21 -18.18 15.63
CA LYS A 70 -4.69 -16.90 16.16
C LYS A 70 -3.30 -17.06 16.80
N ALA A 71 -2.99 -18.25 17.35
CA ALA A 71 -1.67 -18.54 17.91
C ALA A 71 -0.62 -18.65 16.80
N ASP A 72 -0.93 -19.35 15.70
CA ASP A 72 -0.03 -19.45 14.52
C ASP A 72 0.22 -18.07 13.90
N ASP A 73 -0.82 -17.23 13.80
CA ASP A 73 -0.70 -15.86 13.27
C ASP A 73 0.19 -14.98 14.18
N LEU A 74 0.07 -15.11 15.50
CA LEU A 74 0.91 -14.40 16.48
C LEU A 74 2.37 -14.87 16.38
N GLU A 75 2.62 -16.17 16.33
CA GLU A 75 3.95 -16.74 16.19
C GLU A 75 4.63 -16.24 14.92
N ALA A 76 3.94 -16.30 13.77
CA ALA A 76 4.44 -15.78 12.51
C ALA A 76 4.76 -14.28 12.57
N LEU A 77 3.95 -13.47 13.28
CA LEU A 77 4.21 -12.05 13.48
C LEU A 77 5.49 -11.84 14.32
N LEU A 78 5.65 -12.56 15.42
CA LEU A 78 6.83 -12.44 16.30
C LEU A 78 8.11 -12.88 15.58
N GLU A 79 8.05 -13.95 14.76
CA GLU A 79 9.17 -14.35 13.88
C GLU A 79 9.56 -13.22 12.93
N LYS A 80 8.57 -12.57 12.28
CA LYS A 80 8.85 -11.45 11.36
C LYS A 80 9.43 -10.24 12.07
N ILE A 81 9.05 -9.95 13.32
CA ILE A 81 9.69 -8.91 14.13
C ILE A 81 11.14 -9.30 14.45
N ALA A 82 11.39 -10.55 14.85
CA ALA A 82 12.74 -11.03 15.19
C ALA A 82 13.70 -11.01 13.99
N GLU A 83 13.21 -11.22 12.76
CA GLU A 83 13.99 -11.13 11.52
C GLU A 83 14.39 -9.69 11.16
N MET A 84 13.78 -8.67 11.77
CA MET A 84 14.07 -7.27 11.44
C MET A 84 15.44 -6.82 11.95
N GLN A 85 16.07 -5.94 11.19
CA GLN A 85 17.29 -5.24 11.63
C GLN A 85 16.92 -4.05 12.52
N GLU A 86 17.82 -3.68 13.43
CA GLU A 86 17.66 -2.43 14.18
C GLU A 86 17.85 -1.19 13.27
N PRO A 87 17.14 -0.08 13.52
CA PRO A 87 16.22 0.14 14.67
C PRO A 87 14.79 -0.39 14.49
N ASP A 88 14.42 -0.92 13.30
CA ASP A 88 13.05 -1.32 12.98
C ASP A 88 12.53 -2.41 13.95
N ARG A 89 13.39 -3.35 14.37
CA ARG A 89 13.03 -4.41 15.32
C ARG A 89 12.58 -3.84 16.66
N VAL A 90 13.36 -2.92 17.24
CA VAL A 90 13.04 -2.29 18.53
C VAL A 90 11.72 -1.51 18.45
N LEU A 91 11.49 -0.80 17.34
CA LEU A 91 10.23 -0.09 17.10
C LEU A 91 9.06 -1.06 17.01
N ALA A 92 9.20 -2.17 16.27
CA ALA A 92 8.16 -3.18 16.10
C ALA A 92 7.80 -3.89 17.41
N GLU A 93 8.80 -4.26 18.24
CA GLU A 93 8.60 -4.88 19.55
C GLU A 93 7.80 -3.96 20.50
N ARG A 94 8.19 -2.68 20.58
CA ARG A 94 7.49 -1.69 21.40
C ARG A 94 6.08 -1.41 20.90
N LEU A 95 5.91 -1.27 19.58
CA LEU A 95 4.58 -1.10 18.96
C LEU A 95 3.68 -2.30 19.24
N HIS A 96 4.20 -3.52 19.13
CA HIS A 96 3.45 -4.73 19.45
C HIS A 96 2.91 -4.71 20.88
N ALA A 97 3.75 -4.34 21.84
CA ALA A 97 3.34 -4.23 23.24
C ALA A 97 2.27 -3.16 23.45
N ILE A 98 2.43 -1.98 22.83
CA ILE A 98 1.47 -0.88 22.91
C ILE A 98 0.11 -1.29 22.33
N ILE A 99 0.12 -1.83 21.11
CA ILE A 99 -1.12 -2.14 20.38
C ILE A 99 -1.90 -3.26 21.09
N THR A 100 -1.23 -4.32 21.53
CA THR A 100 -1.87 -5.43 22.23
C THR A 100 -2.40 -5.04 23.60
N SER A 101 -1.79 -4.06 24.27
CA SER A 101 -2.29 -3.48 25.51
C SER A 101 -3.46 -2.51 25.30
N ALA A 102 -3.38 -1.66 24.27
CA ALA A 102 -4.37 -0.64 23.99
C ALA A 102 -5.69 -1.19 23.40
N ALA A 103 -5.60 -2.23 22.58
CA ALA A 103 -6.71 -2.85 21.88
C ALA A 103 -6.55 -4.39 21.83
N PRO A 104 -6.83 -5.09 22.92
CA PRO A 104 -6.66 -6.57 23.04
C PRO A 104 -7.59 -7.36 22.09
N GLU A 105 -8.63 -6.73 21.56
CA GLU A 105 -9.50 -7.31 20.52
C GLU A 105 -8.85 -7.43 19.17
N LEU A 106 -7.77 -6.68 18.89
CA LEU A 106 -7.02 -6.79 17.66
C LEU A 106 -6.21 -8.07 17.62
N ALA A 107 -6.42 -8.88 16.59
CA ALA A 107 -5.66 -10.10 16.36
C ALA A 107 -4.33 -9.76 15.64
N PRO A 108 -3.16 -10.01 16.28
CA PRO A 108 -1.87 -9.87 15.62
C PRO A 108 -1.74 -10.87 14.47
N ARG A 109 -1.18 -10.42 13.34
CA ARG A 109 -0.90 -11.27 12.20
C ARG A 109 0.11 -10.62 11.25
N THR A 110 0.59 -11.35 10.26
CA THR A 110 1.40 -10.78 9.18
C THR A 110 0.53 -10.26 8.03
N TRP A 111 1.02 -9.21 7.36
CA TRP A 111 0.44 -8.64 6.14
C TRP A 111 1.55 -8.18 5.20
N TYR A 112 1.74 -8.89 4.08
CA TYR A 112 2.90 -8.74 3.21
C TYR A 112 4.24 -8.91 3.94
N GLY A 113 4.26 -9.79 4.96
CA GLY A 113 5.40 -10.00 5.84
C GLY A 113 5.71 -8.84 6.78
N MET A 114 4.79 -7.89 6.96
CA MET A 114 4.84 -6.82 7.95
C MET A 114 3.97 -7.16 9.15
N PRO A 115 4.32 -6.73 10.38
CA PRO A 115 3.43 -6.79 11.52
C PRO A 115 2.15 -6.00 11.28
N ALA A 116 1.01 -6.63 11.50
CA ALA A 116 -0.29 -6.02 11.31
C ALA A 116 -1.29 -6.55 12.36
N TYR A 117 -2.36 -5.80 12.57
CA TYR A 117 -3.36 -6.08 13.61
C TYR A 117 -4.75 -5.96 13.00
N ALA A 118 -5.52 -7.02 13.15
CA ALA A 118 -6.80 -7.18 12.48
C ALA A 118 -7.98 -7.24 13.46
N LYS A 119 -9.11 -6.66 13.08
CA LYS A 119 -10.42 -6.83 13.72
C LYS A 119 -11.36 -7.47 12.70
N ASP A 120 -12.03 -8.55 13.06
CA ASP A 120 -12.97 -9.27 12.17
C ASP A 120 -12.37 -9.66 10.81
N GLY A 121 -11.10 -10.05 10.81
CA GLY A 121 -10.36 -10.47 9.60
C GLY A 121 -9.86 -9.33 8.70
N LYS A 122 -10.17 -8.06 9.02
CA LYS A 122 -9.71 -6.88 8.30
C LYS A 122 -8.54 -6.22 9.03
N ILE A 123 -7.49 -5.85 8.29
CA ILE A 123 -6.34 -5.15 8.88
C ILE A 123 -6.75 -3.73 9.26
N VAL A 124 -6.61 -3.40 10.54
CA VAL A 124 -6.88 -2.06 11.10
C VAL A 124 -5.62 -1.21 11.05
N CYS A 125 -4.49 -1.72 11.56
CA CYS A 125 -3.22 -1.01 11.52
C CYS A 125 -2.05 -1.95 11.22
N PHE A 126 -0.91 -1.37 10.81
CA PHE A 126 0.29 -2.11 10.42
C PHE A 126 1.56 -1.30 10.68
N PHE A 127 2.68 -2.00 10.77
CA PHE A 127 4.01 -1.42 10.84
C PHE A 127 4.85 -1.82 9.63
N GLN A 128 5.32 -0.84 8.85
CA GLN A 128 6.21 -1.04 7.71
C GLN A 128 7.63 -0.68 8.10
N PRO A 129 8.57 -1.65 8.17
CA PRO A 129 9.95 -1.40 8.53
C PRO A 129 10.70 -0.64 7.42
N ALA A 130 11.52 0.35 7.78
CA ALA A 130 12.26 1.16 6.83
C ALA A 130 13.31 0.37 6.06
N LYS A 131 14.10 -0.43 6.77
CA LYS A 131 15.24 -1.19 6.19
C LYS A 131 14.82 -2.16 5.12
N ARG A 132 13.74 -2.89 5.34
CA ARG A 132 13.23 -3.89 4.39
C ARG A 132 12.84 -3.28 3.04
N PHE A 133 12.25 -2.08 3.05
CA PHE A 133 11.74 -1.41 1.86
C PHE A 133 12.67 -0.30 1.35
N GLY A 134 13.87 -0.15 1.91
CA GLY A 134 14.81 0.91 1.53
C GLY A 134 14.25 2.31 1.75
N ALA A 135 13.34 2.46 2.72
CA ALA A 135 12.71 3.73 3.05
C ALA A 135 13.56 4.53 4.05
N ARG A 136 13.36 5.84 4.08
CA ARG A 136 14.06 6.77 4.98
C ARG A 136 13.59 6.66 6.44
N TYR A 137 12.37 6.23 6.65
CA TYR A 137 11.73 6.05 7.96
C TYR A 137 10.79 4.85 7.93
N ALA A 138 10.52 4.28 9.10
CA ALA A 138 9.46 3.30 9.24
C ALA A 138 8.08 4.00 9.19
N THR A 139 7.05 3.25 8.83
CA THR A 139 5.68 3.79 8.77
C THR A 139 4.77 3.01 9.71
N PHE A 140 4.05 3.72 10.58
CA PHE A 140 2.89 3.18 11.28
C PHE A 140 1.63 3.66 10.56
N GLY A 141 0.85 2.73 10.03
CA GLY A 141 -0.29 3.05 9.17
C GLY A 141 -1.58 2.39 9.61
N PHE A 142 -2.69 3.00 9.19
CA PHE A 142 -4.06 2.56 9.40
C PHE A 142 -4.74 2.34 8.06
N ASN A 143 -5.58 1.32 7.99
CA ASN A 143 -6.40 1.01 6.83
C ASN A 143 -7.86 1.46 7.03
N ASP A 144 -8.65 1.31 5.99
CA ASP A 144 -10.07 1.67 5.92
C ASP A 144 -10.93 1.26 7.15
N PRO A 145 -10.73 0.08 7.81
CA PRO A 145 -11.50 -0.28 8.99
C PRO A 145 -11.16 0.51 10.27
N ALA A 146 -10.17 1.40 10.25
CA ALA A 146 -9.81 2.21 11.40
C ALA A 146 -10.72 3.43 11.49
N HIS A 147 -11.43 3.61 12.62
CA HIS A 147 -12.34 4.75 12.84
C HIS A 147 -11.56 6.01 13.27
N LEU A 148 -10.76 6.54 12.36
CA LEU A 148 -9.96 7.77 12.59
C LEU A 148 -10.55 9.01 11.91
N ASP A 149 -11.73 8.89 11.33
CA ASP A 149 -12.40 9.95 10.58
C ASP A 149 -12.48 11.26 11.38
N GLU A 150 -12.02 12.34 10.77
CA GLU A 150 -12.02 13.68 11.34
C GLU A 150 -12.29 14.71 10.24
N GLY A 151 -13.50 15.21 10.19
CA GLY A 151 -13.95 16.10 9.12
C GLY A 151 -13.94 15.39 7.75
N THR A 152 -13.37 16.05 6.75
CA THR A 152 -13.29 15.52 5.36
C THR A 152 -11.89 15.06 4.97
N MET A 153 -10.89 15.20 5.88
CA MET A 153 -9.50 14.79 5.66
C MET A 153 -8.83 14.49 7.02
N TRP A 154 -8.22 13.32 7.14
CA TRP A 154 -7.46 12.89 8.33
C TRP A 154 -6.23 12.07 7.95
N PRO A 155 -5.18 12.03 8.80
CA PRO A 155 -3.98 11.24 8.54
C PRO A 155 -4.25 9.74 8.76
N THR A 156 -3.83 8.92 7.79
CA THR A 156 -3.92 7.46 7.86
C THR A 156 -2.55 6.78 8.02
N ALA A 157 -1.44 7.53 7.95
CA ALA A 157 -0.10 6.98 8.14
C ALA A 157 0.82 8.02 8.76
N TYR A 158 1.75 7.54 9.59
CA TYR A 158 2.73 8.33 10.32
C TYR A 158 4.13 7.83 10.04
N ALA A 159 5.04 8.74 9.72
CA ALA A 159 6.47 8.45 9.69
C ALA A 159 6.96 8.24 11.13
N LEU A 160 7.68 7.14 11.36
CA LEU A 160 8.19 6.78 12.68
C LEU A 160 9.70 6.57 12.60
N THR A 161 10.45 7.45 13.29
CA THR A 161 11.92 7.35 13.39
C THR A 161 12.37 6.99 14.79
N ASP A 162 11.53 7.27 15.78
CA ASP A 162 11.74 6.99 17.19
C ASP A 162 10.38 6.80 17.88
N LEU A 163 10.40 6.07 18.99
CA LEU A 163 9.22 5.81 19.83
C LEU A 163 9.47 6.35 21.24
N SER A 164 9.51 7.70 21.36
CA SER A 164 9.51 8.39 22.65
C SER A 164 8.22 8.11 23.42
N ASP A 165 8.18 8.39 24.71
CA ASP A 165 6.98 8.19 25.55
C ASP A 165 5.78 9.01 25.03
N ALA A 166 6.04 10.22 24.51
CA ALA A 166 5.00 11.04 23.90
C ALA A 166 4.43 10.41 22.62
N ASN A 167 5.30 9.84 21.76
CA ASN A 167 4.86 9.14 20.56
C ASN A 167 4.13 7.83 20.92
N ALA A 168 4.59 7.10 21.93
CA ALA A 168 3.94 5.90 22.45
C ALA A 168 2.51 6.20 22.93
N ALA A 169 2.33 7.24 23.75
CA ALA A 169 1.02 7.66 24.25
C ALA A 169 0.08 8.07 23.10
N ARG A 170 0.61 8.81 22.10
CA ARG A 170 -0.16 9.19 20.92
C ARG A 170 -0.60 7.98 20.08
N ILE A 171 0.27 7.00 19.89
CA ILE A 171 -0.06 5.77 19.17
C ILE A 171 -1.11 4.97 19.92
N GLU A 172 -0.99 4.88 21.24
CA GLU A 172 -1.97 4.21 22.10
C GLU A 172 -3.36 4.84 21.96
N GLU A 173 -3.47 6.17 21.97
CA GLU A 173 -4.70 6.91 21.74
C GLU A 173 -5.29 6.64 20.36
N LEU A 174 -4.45 6.71 19.30
CA LEU A 174 -4.87 6.42 17.93
C LEU A 174 -5.39 5.00 17.77
N VAL A 175 -4.72 4.01 18.38
CA VAL A 175 -5.13 2.61 18.32
C VAL A 175 -6.48 2.40 19.01
N ARG A 176 -6.69 2.97 20.21
CA ARG A 176 -7.99 2.90 20.91
C ARG A 176 -9.11 3.54 20.08
N ARG A 177 -8.86 4.70 19.50
CA ARG A 177 -9.82 5.37 18.62
C ARG A 177 -10.13 4.56 17.37
N ALA A 178 -9.11 3.94 16.77
CA ALA A 178 -9.25 3.16 15.53
C ALA A 178 -10.19 1.95 15.65
N VAL A 179 -10.39 1.42 16.87
CA VAL A 179 -11.22 0.24 17.14
C VAL A 179 -12.56 0.55 17.82
N SER A 180 -12.79 1.82 18.18
CA SER A 180 -14.01 2.30 18.88
C SER A 180 -15.26 2.24 18.00
#